data_0164d8674b8d77b4d36a21372b6aea3d
#
_entry.id   0164d8674b8d77b4d36a21372b6aea3d
#
_cell.length_a   1.000
_cell.length_b   1.000
_cell.length_c   1.000
_cell.angle_alpha   90.00
_cell.angle_beta   90.00
_cell.angle_gamma   90.00
#
_symmetry.space_group_name_H-M   'P 1'
#
loop_
_entity.id
_entity.type
_entity.pdbx_description
1 polymer ?
#
loop_
_entity_poly.entity_id
_entity_poly.type
_entity_poly.pdbx_seq_one_letter_code
_entity_poly.pdbx_strand_id
1 'polypeptide(L)'
;MKKHSKMYVEASANVDKNKEYEVSEAIKLLKSLKARKFDETVDLVVRLNIDAKKTDMNIRGSFVLPNGTGKTKRVLVVTKTKADEAKEADYVGAEDMLEKIEKENWFDFDTIVATPEMMPALGKLGKVLGPKGLMPNPKLGTVTTIFKDAISNIKKGMF
;
A
#
# COMPACT_ATOMS: atom_id res chain seq x y z
N MET A 1 -5.83 -2.53 38.69
CA MET A 1 -6.35 -1.76 37.54
C MET A 1 -5.28 -0.81 37.04
N LYS A 2 -4.94 -0.83 35.73
CA LYS A 2 -4.02 0.16 35.15
C LYS A 2 -4.68 1.55 35.19
N LYS A 3 -4.09 2.49 35.92
CA LYS A 3 -4.57 3.87 35.96
C LYS A 3 -4.25 4.54 34.62
N HIS A 4 -5.25 5.02 33.92
CA HIS A 4 -5.07 5.84 32.71
C HIS A 4 -4.47 7.21 33.08
N SER A 5 -3.77 7.83 32.13
CA SER A 5 -3.24 9.18 32.32
C SER A 5 -4.38 10.20 32.49
N LYS A 6 -4.12 11.29 33.18
CA LYS A 6 -5.13 12.37 33.39
C LYS A 6 -5.66 12.89 32.04
N MET A 7 -4.79 13.09 31.06
CA MET A 7 -5.18 13.51 29.71
C MET A 7 -6.12 12.53 29.00
N TYR A 8 -5.90 11.21 29.18
CA TYR A 8 -6.79 10.20 28.61
C TYR A 8 -8.17 10.25 29.26
N VAL A 9 -8.24 10.46 30.58
CA VAL A 9 -9.51 10.56 31.31
C VAL A 9 -10.29 11.79 30.84
N GLU A 10 -9.63 12.95 30.71
CA GLU A 10 -10.22 14.18 30.16
C GLU A 10 -10.74 13.98 28.72
N ALA A 11 -9.91 13.39 27.84
CA ALA A 11 -10.30 13.14 26.46
C ALA A 11 -11.47 12.14 26.37
N SER A 12 -11.45 11.07 27.15
CA SER A 12 -12.50 10.05 27.12
C SER A 12 -13.84 10.52 27.68
N ALA A 13 -13.84 11.54 28.55
CA ALA A 13 -15.06 12.17 29.06
C ALA A 13 -15.82 12.95 27.98
N ASN A 14 -15.12 13.44 26.96
CA ASN A 14 -15.70 14.18 25.84
C ASN A 14 -16.23 13.28 24.72
N VAL A 15 -16.00 11.98 24.79
CA VAL A 15 -16.38 11.01 23.75
C VAL A 15 -17.39 10.02 24.33
N ASP A 16 -18.61 10.03 23.83
CA ASP A 16 -19.59 8.98 24.15
C ASP A 16 -19.33 7.74 23.27
N LYS A 17 -18.94 6.65 23.91
CA LYS A 17 -18.59 5.38 23.23
C LYS A 17 -19.79 4.64 22.68
N ASN A 18 -20.99 4.98 23.10
CA ASN A 18 -22.24 4.32 22.68
C ASN A 18 -22.94 5.11 21.57
N LYS A 19 -22.51 6.33 21.28
CA LYS A 19 -23.07 7.17 20.21
C LYS A 19 -22.35 6.87 18.89
N GLU A 20 -23.12 6.72 17.84
CA GLU A 20 -22.62 6.71 16.47
C GLU A 20 -22.48 8.15 15.98
N TYR A 21 -21.31 8.51 15.48
CA TYR A 21 -20.98 9.84 14.99
C TYR A 21 -20.91 9.83 13.47
N GLU A 22 -21.40 10.87 12.85
CA GLU A 22 -21.13 11.18 11.45
C GLU A 22 -19.62 11.40 11.26
N VAL A 23 -19.05 10.98 10.10
CA VAL A 23 -17.61 11.07 9.84
C VAL A 23 -17.07 12.49 10.04
N SER A 24 -17.80 13.49 9.55
CA SER A 24 -17.42 14.90 9.69
C SER A 24 -17.45 15.39 11.14
N GLU A 25 -18.42 14.93 11.92
CA GLU A 25 -18.56 15.22 13.34
C GLU A 25 -17.45 14.54 14.15
N ALA A 26 -17.18 13.27 13.86
CA ALA A 26 -16.11 12.50 14.50
C ALA A 26 -14.73 13.15 14.31
N ILE A 27 -14.43 13.62 13.08
CA ILE A 27 -13.17 14.31 12.79
C ILE A 27 -13.09 15.66 13.55
N LYS A 28 -14.18 16.42 13.61
CA LYS A 28 -14.21 17.67 14.38
C LYS A 28 -13.99 17.41 15.86
N LEU A 29 -14.66 16.38 16.41
CA LEU A 29 -14.49 15.99 17.81
C LEU A 29 -13.04 15.55 18.06
N LEU A 30 -12.46 14.73 17.20
CA LEU A 30 -11.07 14.30 17.31
C LEU A 30 -10.10 15.50 17.35
N LYS A 31 -10.29 16.49 16.48
CA LYS A 31 -9.48 17.71 16.45
C LYS A 31 -9.68 18.61 17.66
N SER A 32 -10.83 18.55 18.32
CA SER A 32 -11.10 19.34 19.54
C SER A 32 -10.46 18.74 20.79
N LEU A 33 -10.05 17.49 20.74
CA LEU A 33 -9.32 16.87 21.84
C LEU A 33 -7.95 17.52 21.98
N LYS A 34 -7.46 17.56 23.24
CA LYS A 34 -6.18 18.20 23.55
C LYS A 34 -5.04 17.53 22.81
N ALA A 35 -4.43 18.27 21.88
CA ALA A 35 -3.27 17.82 21.11
C ALA A 35 -2.05 17.57 22.01
N ARG A 36 -1.24 16.61 21.62
CA ARG A 36 0.06 16.32 22.26
C ARG A 36 1.15 17.21 21.68
N LYS A 37 2.37 17.11 22.22
CA LYS A 37 3.53 17.87 21.75
C LYS A 37 4.22 17.23 20.53
N PHE A 38 3.59 16.26 19.88
CA PHE A 38 4.09 15.56 18.69
C PHE A 38 2.94 15.33 17.71
N ASP A 39 3.25 15.08 16.46
CA ASP A 39 2.28 14.76 15.42
C ASP A 39 1.64 13.40 15.72
N GLU A 40 0.33 13.40 15.92
CA GLU A 40 -0.43 12.20 16.27
C GLU A 40 -0.87 11.48 14.99
N THR A 41 -0.81 10.14 15.02
CA THR A 41 -1.33 9.30 13.94
C THR A 41 -2.79 8.98 14.19
N VAL A 42 -3.59 9.03 13.12
CA VAL A 42 -5.00 8.63 13.13
C VAL A 42 -5.13 7.32 12.38
N ASP A 43 -5.57 6.28 13.08
CA ASP A 43 -5.83 4.96 12.50
C ASP A 43 -7.33 4.78 12.27
N LEU A 44 -7.71 4.42 11.05
CA LEU A 44 -9.07 4.09 10.68
C LEU A 44 -9.22 2.57 10.58
N VAL A 45 -10.11 2.00 11.38
CA VAL A 45 -10.45 0.58 11.33
C VAL A 45 -11.88 0.43 10.80
N VAL A 46 -12.04 -0.30 9.70
CA VAL A 46 -13.34 -0.57 9.08
C VAL A 46 -13.72 -2.02 9.28
N ARG A 47 -14.84 -2.27 9.98
CA ARG A 47 -15.41 -3.60 10.10
C ARG A 47 -16.35 -3.87 8.94
N LEU A 48 -15.91 -4.73 8.03
CA LEU A 48 -16.72 -5.16 6.90
C LEU A 48 -17.65 -6.32 7.30
N ASN A 49 -18.89 -6.29 6.81
CA ASN A 49 -19.82 -7.40 7.02
C ASN A 49 -19.62 -8.47 5.94
N ILE A 50 -18.46 -9.12 5.96
CA ILE A 50 -18.07 -10.15 5.01
C ILE A 50 -17.75 -11.45 5.74
N ASP A 51 -18.05 -12.58 5.10
CA ASP A 51 -17.63 -13.90 5.56
C ASP A 51 -16.32 -14.29 4.85
N ALA A 52 -15.22 -14.29 5.61
CA ALA A 52 -13.89 -14.60 5.08
C ALA A 52 -13.76 -16.04 4.52
N LYS A 53 -14.71 -16.93 4.82
CA LYS A 53 -14.75 -18.29 4.27
C LYS A 53 -15.31 -18.34 2.85
N LYS A 54 -16.04 -17.31 2.43
CA LYS A 54 -16.64 -17.22 1.08
C LYS A 54 -15.69 -16.52 0.15
N THR A 55 -15.25 -17.22 -0.89
CA THR A 55 -14.34 -16.68 -1.93
C THR A 55 -14.90 -15.49 -2.67
N ASP A 56 -16.23 -15.42 -2.83
CA ASP A 56 -16.95 -14.37 -3.54
C ASP A 56 -16.90 -13.01 -2.81
N MET A 57 -16.66 -13.06 -1.48
CA MET A 57 -16.57 -11.86 -0.64
C MET A 57 -15.13 -11.35 -0.47
N ASN A 58 -14.18 -11.87 -1.22
CA ASN A 58 -12.79 -11.44 -1.14
C ASN A 58 -12.60 -10.10 -1.84
N ILE A 59 -12.40 -9.03 -1.06
CA ILE A 59 -12.18 -7.68 -1.57
C ILE A 59 -10.68 -7.47 -1.81
N ARG A 60 -10.34 -7.15 -3.06
CA ARG A 60 -9.01 -6.69 -3.46
C ARG A 60 -9.15 -5.51 -4.40
N GLY A 61 -8.45 -4.45 -4.13
CA GLY A 61 -8.43 -3.26 -4.96
C GLY A 61 -7.23 -2.41 -4.64
N SER A 62 -7.01 -1.41 -5.46
CA SER A 62 -6.01 -0.37 -5.23
C SER A 62 -6.61 0.98 -5.52
N PHE A 63 -6.19 2.00 -4.81
CA PHE A 63 -6.57 3.38 -5.08
C PHE A 63 -5.42 4.33 -4.73
N VAL A 64 -5.45 5.51 -5.31
CA VAL A 64 -4.45 6.54 -5.07
C VAL A 64 -4.95 7.49 -4.00
N LEU A 65 -4.18 7.63 -2.93
CA LEU A 65 -4.51 8.57 -1.86
C LEU A 65 -4.36 10.02 -2.34
N PRO A 66 -5.32 10.92 -2.04
CA PRO A 66 -5.27 12.32 -2.47
C PRO A 66 -3.99 13.06 -2.06
N ASN A 67 -3.52 12.79 -0.84
CA ASN A 67 -2.33 13.42 -0.26
C ASN A 67 -1.13 12.47 -0.18
N GLY A 68 -1.21 11.30 -0.82
CA GLY A 68 -0.16 10.28 -0.78
C GLY A 68 0.00 9.62 0.60
N THR A 69 1.05 8.83 0.73
CA THR A 69 1.40 8.10 1.97
C THR A 69 2.55 8.76 2.74
N GLY A 70 3.13 9.83 2.22
CA GLY A 70 4.35 10.44 2.78
C GLY A 70 5.62 9.60 2.61
N LYS A 71 5.53 8.42 1.99
CA LYS A 71 6.66 7.53 1.71
C LYS A 71 6.88 7.42 0.21
N THR A 72 8.12 7.58 -0.23
CA THR A 72 8.53 7.34 -1.62
C THR A 72 8.83 5.86 -1.79
N LYS A 73 8.08 5.18 -2.67
CA LYS A 73 8.31 3.77 -2.99
C LYS A 73 9.31 3.67 -4.14
N ARG A 74 10.27 2.77 -4.01
CA ARG A 74 11.20 2.41 -5.08
C ARG A 74 10.53 1.39 -5.99
N VAL A 75 10.46 1.71 -7.28
CA VAL A 75 9.75 0.92 -8.28
C VAL A 75 10.75 0.22 -9.19
N LEU A 76 10.64 -1.11 -9.25
CA LEU A 76 11.32 -1.94 -10.24
C LEU A 76 10.37 -2.20 -11.40
N VAL A 77 10.78 -1.85 -12.62
CA VAL A 77 10.04 -2.19 -13.85
C VAL A 77 10.73 -3.35 -14.55
N VAL A 78 9.96 -4.40 -14.82
CA VAL A 78 10.43 -5.59 -15.55
C VAL A 78 9.77 -5.65 -16.92
N THR A 79 10.56 -5.39 -17.96
CA THR A 79 10.09 -5.37 -19.36
C THR A 79 11.19 -5.78 -20.33
N LYS A 80 10.81 -6.40 -21.45
CA LYS A 80 11.75 -6.71 -22.55
C LYS A 80 11.82 -5.60 -23.61
N THR A 81 10.69 -4.94 -23.88
CA THR A 81 10.53 -4.14 -25.10
C THR A 81 10.40 -2.63 -24.85
N LYS A 82 10.04 -2.21 -23.64
CA LYS A 82 9.64 -0.83 -23.33
C LYS A 82 10.48 -0.17 -22.23
N ALA A 83 11.76 -0.44 -22.18
CA ALA A 83 12.67 0.13 -21.19
C ALA A 83 12.70 1.67 -21.24
N ASP A 84 12.56 2.24 -22.44
CA ASP A 84 12.56 3.70 -22.63
C ASP A 84 11.35 4.42 -22.03
N GLU A 85 10.18 3.74 -21.95
CA GLU A 85 8.98 4.30 -21.34
C GLU A 85 9.03 4.24 -19.80
N ALA A 86 9.96 3.48 -19.24
CA ALA A 86 10.11 3.24 -17.81
C ALA A 86 11.16 4.15 -17.13
N LYS A 87 11.61 5.22 -17.78
CA LYS A 87 12.67 6.13 -17.28
C LYS A 87 12.38 6.77 -15.91
N GLU A 88 11.11 6.83 -15.53
CA GLU A 88 10.69 7.36 -14.23
C GLU A 88 10.79 6.33 -13.10
N ALA A 89 11.09 5.05 -13.40
CA ALA A 89 11.32 4.01 -12.42
C ALA A 89 12.73 4.12 -11.81
N ASP A 90 12.88 3.61 -10.60
CA ASP A 90 14.16 3.61 -9.91
C ASP A 90 15.09 2.51 -10.45
N TYR A 91 14.48 1.41 -10.89
CA TYR A 91 15.18 0.29 -11.52
C TYR A 91 14.40 -0.21 -12.74
N VAL A 92 15.11 -0.49 -13.82
CA VAL A 92 14.54 -1.03 -15.05
C VAL A 92 15.41 -2.17 -15.53
N GLY A 93 14.82 -3.29 -15.90
CA GLY A 93 15.53 -4.42 -16.46
C GLY A 93 14.59 -5.50 -16.99
N ALA A 94 15.16 -6.60 -17.43
CA ALA A 94 14.43 -7.74 -17.96
C ALA A 94 14.75 -9.01 -17.16
N GLU A 95 15.24 -10.03 -17.81
CA GLU A 95 15.60 -11.31 -17.17
C GLU A 95 16.81 -11.19 -16.25
N ASP A 96 17.72 -10.28 -16.54
CA ASP A 96 18.89 -9.94 -15.72
C ASP A 96 18.52 -9.55 -14.28
N MET A 97 17.48 -8.74 -14.13
CA MET A 97 17.01 -8.34 -12.80
C MET A 97 16.30 -9.49 -12.07
N LEU A 98 15.64 -10.38 -12.80
CA LEU A 98 15.06 -11.59 -12.19
C LEU A 98 16.13 -12.54 -11.68
N GLU A 99 17.21 -12.73 -12.45
CA GLU A 99 18.37 -13.52 -11.99
C GLU A 99 19.04 -12.91 -10.76
N LYS A 100 19.14 -11.59 -10.71
CA LYS A 100 19.69 -10.87 -9.56
C LYS A 100 18.84 -11.10 -8.31
N ILE A 101 17.52 -11.05 -8.43
CA ILE A 101 16.60 -11.36 -7.33
C ILE A 101 16.79 -12.82 -6.86
N GLU A 102 16.92 -13.77 -7.81
CA GLU A 102 17.04 -15.19 -7.49
C GLU A 102 18.38 -15.55 -6.88
N LYS A 103 19.49 -15.09 -7.48
CA LYS A 103 20.86 -15.48 -7.09
C LYS A 103 21.42 -14.67 -5.93
N GLU A 104 21.14 -13.37 -5.92
CA GLU A 104 21.72 -12.43 -4.95
C GLU A 104 20.76 -12.07 -3.81
N ASN A 105 19.49 -12.55 -3.84
CA ASN A 105 18.44 -12.12 -2.91
C ASN A 105 18.31 -10.61 -2.83
N TRP A 106 18.40 -9.93 -3.98
CA TRP A 106 18.34 -8.49 -4.05
C TRP A 106 16.87 -7.99 -4.01
N PHE A 107 16.52 -7.19 -3.00
CA PHE A 107 15.17 -6.66 -2.75
C PHE A 107 15.18 -5.16 -2.44
N ASP A 108 16.03 -4.41 -3.12
CA ASP A 108 16.19 -2.97 -2.90
C ASP A 108 15.07 -2.13 -3.54
N PHE A 109 13.88 -2.72 -3.67
CA PHE A 109 12.67 -2.13 -4.24
C PHE A 109 11.45 -2.48 -3.39
N ASP A 110 10.42 -1.65 -3.48
CA ASP A 110 9.19 -1.79 -2.70
C ASP A 110 8.01 -2.30 -3.54
N THR A 111 8.08 -2.15 -4.86
CA THR A 111 7.01 -2.60 -5.78
C THR A 111 7.60 -2.99 -7.14
N ILE A 112 7.08 -4.07 -7.72
CA ILE A 112 7.39 -4.49 -9.08
C ILE A 112 6.24 -4.13 -10.00
N VAL A 113 6.57 -3.49 -11.12
CA VAL A 113 5.65 -3.29 -12.25
C VAL A 113 6.18 -4.12 -13.43
N ALA A 114 5.33 -4.91 -14.05
CA ALA A 114 5.76 -5.81 -15.12
C ALA A 114 4.81 -5.77 -16.31
N THR A 115 5.35 -6.08 -17.51
CA THR A 115 4.52 -6.40 -18.66
C THR A 115 3.88 -7.77 -18.49
N PRO A 116 2.70 -8.01 -19.09
CA PRO A 116 2.07 -9.34 -19.12
C PRO A 116 3.00 -10.43 -19.64
N GLU A 117 3.89 -10.10 -20.60
CA GLU A 117 4.87 -11.00 -21.20
C GLU A 117 5.90 -11.53 -20.19
N MET A 118 6.22 -10.75 -19.16
CA MET A 118 7.19 -11.12 -18.13
C MET A 118 6.58 -11.91 -16.97
N MET A 119 5.25 -12.03 -16.92
CA MET A 119 4.55 -12.75 -15.84
C MET A 119 4.94 -14.24 -15.71
N PRO A 120 5.14 -15.00 -16.81
CA PRO A 120 5.60 -16.38 -16.69
C PRO A 120 6.99 -16.50 -16.07
N ALA A 121 7.90 -15.58 -16.35
CA ALA A 121 9.23 -15.54 -15.75
C ALA A 121 9.17 -15.16 -14.26
N LEU A 122 8.37 -14.14 -13.91
CA LEU A 122 8.10 -13.74 -12.52
C LEU A 122 7.39 -14.84 -11.74
N GLY A 123 6.56 -15.66 -12.39
CA GLY A 123 5.88 -16.79 -11.77
C GLY A 123 6.83 -17.83 -11.17
N LYS A 124 8.01 -18.03 -11.78
CA LYS A 124 9.06 -18.89 -11.24
C LYS A 124 9.59 -18.39 -9.89
N LEU A 125 9.63 -17.07 -9.73
CA LEU A 125 10.05 -16.38 -8.48
C LEU A 125 8.90 -16.20 -7.49
N GLY A 126 7.71 -16.72 -7.79
CA GLY A 126 6.52 -16.57 -6.93
C GLY A 126 6.71 -17.08 -5.49
N LYS A 127 7.55 -18.12 -5.31
CA LYS A 127 7.89 -18.64 -3.97
C LYS A 127 8.70 -17.65 -3.13
N VAL A 128 9.41 -16.75 -3.76
CA VAL A 128 10.27 -15.75 -3.11
C VAL A 128 9.54 -14.40 -2.98
N LEU A 129 8.87 -13.96 -4.07
CA LEU A 129 8.17 -12.69 -4.14
C LEU A 129 6.81 -12.70 -3.42
N GLY A 130 6.13 -13.87 -3.41
CA GLY A 130 4.80 -14.03 -2.81
C GLY A 130 4.76 -13.72 -1.31
N PRO A 131 5.58 -14.36 -0.47
CA PRO A 131 5.61 -14.10 0.98
C PRO A 131 5.98 -12.66 1.33
N LYS A 132 6.75 -11.99 0.45
CA LYS A 132 7.15 -10.59 0.62
C LYS A 132 6.11 -9.59 0.12
N GLY A 133 5.02 -10.05 -0.51
CA GLY A 133 3.99 -9.19 -1.09
C GLY A 133 4.44 -8.39 -2.31
N LEU A 134 5.55 -8.77 -2.94
CA LEU A 134 6.17 -8.07 -4.08
C LEU A 134 5.69 -8.58 -5.44
N MET A 135 4.85 -9.62 -5.46
CA MET A 135 4.36 -10.22 -6.72
C MET A 135 3.41 -9.27 -7.44
N PRO A 136 3.68 -8.92 -8.72
CA PRO A 136 2.78 -8.08 -9.50
C PRO A 136 1.40 -8.74 -9.68
N ASN A 137 0.35 -7.91 -9.67
CA ASN A 137 -1.02 -8.38 -9.83
C ASN A 137 -1.80 -7.43 -10.77
N PRO A 138 -2.48 -7.97 -11.78
CA PRO A 138 -3.31 -7.15 -12.69
C PRO A 138 -4.39 -6.35 -11.96
N LYS A 139 -5.00 -6.91 -10.91
CA LYS A 139 -6.03 -6.24 -10.10
C LYS A 139 -5.51 -5.03 -9.33
N LEU A 140 -4.22 -4.98 -9.05
CA LEU A 140 -3.54 -3.87 -8.40
C LEU A 140 -2.94 -2.88 -9.39
N GLY A 141 -3.13 -3.08 -10.71
CA GLY A 141 -2.58 -2.20 -11.73
C GLY A 141 -1.05 -2.27 -11.88
N THR A 142 -0.40 -3.27 -11.25
CA THR A 142 1.06 -3.46 -11.34
C THR A 142 1.48 -4.34 -12.51
N VAL A 143 0.52 -4.90 -13.25
CA VAL A 143 0.75 -5.57 -14.53
C VAL A 143 0.13 -4.72 -15.64
N THR A 144 0.96 -3.99 -16.37
CA THR A 144 0.52 -3.04 -17.39
C THR A 144 1.55 -2.85 -18.48
N THR A 145 1.10 -2.37 -19.62
CA THR A 145 1.95 -1.93 -20.73
C THR A 145 2.17 -0.41 -20.73
N ILE A 146 1.48 0.34 -19.86
CA ILE A 146 1.58 1.78 -19.70
C ILE A 146 2.30 2.05 -18.38
N PHE A 147 3.62 2.20 -18.43
CA PHE A 147 4.44 2.34 -17.23
C PHE A 147 4.34 3.71 -16.58
N LYS A 148 4.24 4.78 -17.37
CA LYS A 148 4.23 6.14 -16.87
C LYS A 148 3.15 6.39 -15.83
N ASP A 149 1.91 5.97 -16.13
CA ASP A 149 0.78 6.17 -15.23
C ASP A 149 0.91 5.27 -13.98
N ALA A 150 1.33 4.02 -14.17
CA ALA A 150 1.52 3.09 -13.05
C ALA A 150 2.60 3.57 -12.09
N ILE A 151 3.75 3.99 -12.58
CA ILE A 151 4.86 4.52 -11.76
C ILE A 151 4.43 5.79 -11.04
N SER A 152 3.77 6.72 -11.77
CA SER A 152 3.27 7.97 -11.17
C SER A 152 2.29 7.69 -10.04
N ASN A 153 1.34 6.78 -10.23
CA ASN A 153 0.35 6.41 -9.22
C ASN A 153 1.00 5.75 -8.00
N ILE A 154 1.97 4.85 -8.20
CA ILE A 154 2.70 4.20 -7.11
C ILE A 154 3.50 5.24 -6.32
N LYS A 155 4.20 6.14 -7.00
CA LYS A 155 4.97 7.24 -6.36
C LYS A 155 4.08 8.26 -5.67
N LYS A 156 2.85 8.48 -6.16
CA LYS A 156 1.83 9.32 -5.50
C LYS A 156 1.16 8.65 -4.29
N GLY A 157 1.52 7.43 -3.97
CA GLY A 157 0.99 6.72 -2.80
C GLY A 157 -0.20 5.83 -3.10
N MET A 158 -0.16 5.10 -4.21
CA MET A 158 -1.09 4.01 -4.50
C MET A 158 -0.96 2.93 -3.42
N PHE A 159 -2.11 2.54 -2.89
CA PHE A 159 -2.26 1.60 -1.77
C PHE A 159 -3.10 0.40 -2.16
#